data_16711306bc2eff5e46807f1b42315047
#
_entry.id   16711306bc2eff5e46807f1b42315047
#
_cell.length_a   1.000
_cell.length_b   1.000
_cell.length_c   1.000
_cell.angle_alpha   90.00
_cell.angle_beta   90.00
_cell.angle_gamma   90.00
#
_symmetry.space_group_name_H-M   'P 1'
#
loop_
_entity.id
_entity.type
_entity.pdbx_description
1 polymer ?
#
loop_
_entity_poly.entity_id
_entity_poly.type
_entity_poly.pdbx_seq_one_letter_code
_entity_poly.pdbx_strand_id
1 'polypeptide(L)'
;MIARCTLPSLLLMLAAAKLVAVLVFASGFLLTRVELTERSACGDFRVEDVRGDGGGDMGEGCWTGTPLDKVVLLIFDGARFDFASPTSSVESDGANANVAKLHSIGEILERDDPSTRELFRFVADPPTTTQQRLKGILTGGLPTFVDVSKSFGGADLTEDNVIAQSAAAGRRVALSGDDTWLELFHESHFAGGVEPFPSFNVKDLDTVDNGVRRHLAAKLTRPEGWDVLIGHFLGVDHAGHTFGVESAGMRRKIEENDADVKAVVAFSPTALRHVLD
;
A
#
# COMPACT_ATOMS: atom_id res chain seq x y z
N MET A 1 -16.32 -49.96 35.47
CA MET A 1 -15.40 -49.31 36.40
C MET A 1 -15.15 -47.90 35.90
N ILE A 2 -15.90 -46.89 36.39
CA ILE A 2 -15.71 -45.47 35.99
C ILE A 2 -14.58 -44.95 36.88
N ALA A 3 -13.40 -44.70 36.27
CA ALA A 3 -12.26 -44.10 36.98
C ALA A 3 -12.72 -42.73 37.52
N ARG A 4 -12.73 -42.56 38.86
CA ARG A 4 -12.98 -41.28 39.50
C ARG A 4 -11.78 -40.36 39.19
N CYS A 5 -11.98 -39.43 38.25
CA CYS A 5 -10.99 -38.38 37.97
C CYS A 5 -10.86 -37.54 39.25
N THR A 6 -9.65 -37.52 39.84
CA THR A 6 -9.38 -36.68 41.02
C THR A 6 -9.14 -35.25 40.60
N LEU A 7 -9.47 -34.28 41.45
CA LEU A 7 -9.30 -32.83 41.15
C LEU A 7 -7.90 -32.51 40.62
N PRO A 8 -6.79 -33.07 41.16
CA PRO A 8 -5.44 -32.84 40.62
C PRO A 8 -5.25 -33.40 39.20
N SER A 9 -5.81 -34.56 38.87
CA SER A 9 -5.71 -35.10 37.50
C SER A 9 -6.52 -34.27 36.49
N LEU A 10 -7.65 -33.74 36.89
CA LEU A 10 -8.45 -32.82 36.04
C LEU A 10 -7.69 -31.51 35.78
N LEU A 11 -7.10 -30.94 36.83
CA LEU A 11 -6.30 -29.70 36.69
C LEU A 11 -5.08 -29.91 35.78
N LEU A 12 -4.41 -31.05 35.89
CA LEU A 12 -3.26 -31.42 35.03
C LEU A 12 -3.71 -31.57 33.58
N MET A 13 -4.82 -32.23 33.32
CA MET A 13 -5.39 -32.36 31.96
C MET A 13 -5.76 -31.01 31.36
N LEU A 14 -6.38 -30.11 32.14
CA LEU A 14 -6.70 -28.77 31.69
C LEU A 14 -5.45 -27.93 31.40
N ALA A 15 -4.42 -28.05 32.24
CA ALA A 15 -3.14 -27.37 31.99
C ALA A 15 -2.46 -27.88 30.71
N ALA A 16 -2.45 -29.21 30.52
CA ALA A 16 -1.90 -29.81 29.30
C ALA A 16 -2.70 -29.38 28.05
N ALA A 17 -4.02 -29.38 28.12
CA ALA A 17 -4.87 -28.93 27.01
C ALA A 17 -4.64 -27.45 26.66
N LYS A 18 -4.48 -26.59 27.68
CA LYS A 18 -4.13 -25.16 27.45
C LYS A 18 -2.75 -25.02 26.81
N LEU A 19 -1.76 -25.79 27.29
CA LEU A 19 -0.41 -25.74 26.71
C LEU A 19 -0.44 -26.16 25.24
N VAL A 20 -1.12 -27.25 24.90
CA VAL A 20 -1.28 -27.71 23.51
C VAL A 20 -2.00 -26.66 22.68
N ALA A 21 -3.08 -26.06 23.19
CA ALA A 21 -3.79 -24.99 22.48
C ALA A 21 -2.88 -23.79 22.21
N VAL A 22 -2.07 -23.37 23.17
CA VAL A 22 -1.08 -22.27 22.99
C VAL A 22 -0.03 -22.63 21.97
N LEU A 23 0.50 -23.86 21.98
CA LEU A 23 1.50 -24.31 21.03
C LEU A 23 0.92 -24.38 19.60
N VAL A 24 -0.27 -24.93 19.44
CA VAL A 24 -0.97 -24.96 18.14
C VAL A 24 -1.27 -23.55 17.64
N PHE A 25 -1.77 -22.66 18.51
CA PHE A 25 -1.97 -21.27 18.17
C PHE A 25 -0.67 -20.60 17.75
N ALA A 26 0.38 -20.72 18.54
CA ALA A 26 1.67 -20.10 18.24
C ALA A 26 2.27 -20.61 16.92
N SER A 27 2.18 -21.91 16.65
CA SER A 27 2.69 -22.49 15.41
C SER A 27 1.92 -22.07 14.15
N GLY A 28 0.63 -21.70 14.28
CA GLY A 28 -0.21 -21.27 13.18
C GLY A 28 -0.26 -19.75 13.01
N PHE A 29 -0.14 -19.01 14.10
CA PHE A 29 -0.29 -17.55 14.10
C PHE A 29 1.05 -16.80 14.04
N LEU A 30 2.07 -17.30 14.73
CA LEU A 30 3.41 -16.70 14.73
C LEU A 30 4.27 -17.32 13.60
N LEU A 31 3.76 -17.22 12.38
CA LEU A 31 4.51 -17.62 11.21
C LEU A 31 5.71 -16.70 11.02
N THR A 32 6.89 -17.29 10.89
CA THR A 32 8.10 -16.60 10.46
C THR A 32 8.29 -16.85 8.98
N ARG A 33 8.59 -15.82 8.22
CA ARG A 33 9.04 -15.97 6.85
C ARG A 33 10.55 -15.76 6.76
N VAL A 34 11.15 -16.30 5.75
CA VAL A 34 12.53 -15.97 5.37
C VAL A 34 12.49 -14.68 4.58
N GLU A 35 13.14 -13.64 5.06
CA GLU A 35 13.31 -12.39 4.31
C GLU A 35 14.30 -12.65 3.18
N LEU A 36 13.90 -12.35 1.95
CA LEU A 36 14.75 -12.47 0.78
C LEU A 36 15.63 -11.21 0.70
N THR A 37 16.93 -11.41 0.92
CA THR A 37 17.92 -10.30 0.86
C THR A 37 18.50 -10.11 -0.54
N GLU A 38 18.22 -11.01 -1.46
CA GLU A 38 18.63 -10.89 -2.86
C GLU A 38 17.82 -9.80 -3.55
N ARG A 39 18.51 -8.97 -4.32
CA ARG A 39 17.88 -7.87 -5.07
C ARG A 39 17.79 -8.24 -6.53
N SER A 40 16.66 -7.97 -7.14
CA SER A 40 16.43 -8.16 -8.57
C SER A 40 17.35 -7.24 -9.38
N ALA A 41 17.91 -7.75 -10.45
CA ALA A 41 18.72 -7.00 -11.40
C ALA A 41 18.18 -7.20 -12.83
N CYS A 42 18.46 -6.23 -13.70
CA CYS A 42 18.02 -6.28 -15.09
C CYS A 42 18.47 -7.53 -15.85
N GLY A 43 19.60 -8.13 -15.45
CA GLY A 43 20.15 -9.33 -16.08
C GLY A 43 19.60 -10.66 -15.56
N ASP A 44 18.71 -10.66 -14.55
CA ASP A 44 18.21 -11.90 -13.93
C ASP A 44 17.25 -12.67 -14.84
N PHE A 45 16.61 -11.98 -15.77
CA PHE A 45 15.72 -12.58 -16.76
C PHE A 45 16.38 -12.61 -18.15
N ARG A 46 16.37 -13.75 -18.80
CA ARG A 46 16.74 -13.86 -20.19
C ARG A 46 15.53 -13.61 -21.07
N VAL A 47 15.74 -12.90 -22.19
CA VAL A 47 14.70 -12.61 -23.21
C VAL A 47 13.98 -13.88 -23.69
N GLU A 48 14.63 -15.02 -23.61
CA GLU A 48 14.10 -16.33 -24.01
C GLU A 48 12.97 -16.81 -23.09
N ASP A 49 12.95 -16.34 -21.83
CA ASP A 49 11.98 -16.76 -20.81
C ASP A 49 10.68 -15.93 -20.85
N VAL A 50 10.66 -14.80 -21.55
CA VAL A 50 9.56 -13.82 -21.59
C VAL A 50 8.96 -13.66 -23.00
N ARG A 51 8.95 -14.70 -23.84
CA ARG A 51 8.29 -14.63 -25.14
C ARG A 51 6.76 -14.60 -25.02
N GLY A 52 6.23 -13.41 -24.78
CA GLY A 52 4.93 -12.98 -25.25
C GLY A 52 5.12 -12.03 -26.44
N ASP A 53 4.24 -12.08 -27.43
CA ASP A 53 4.33 -11.45 -28.76
C ASP A 53 4.50 -9.92 -28.88
N GLY A 54 5.09 -9.26 -27.92
CA GLY A 54 5.36 -7.82 -27.89
C GLY A 54 6.85 -7.51 -28.01
N GLY A 55 7.40 -7.56 -29.23
CA GLY A 55 8.78 -7.16 -29.52
C GLY A 55 8.98 -5.66 -29.39
N GLY A 56 9.07 -5.13 -28.20
CA GLY A 56 9.60 -3.79 -27.92
C GLY A 56 11.13 -3.81 -27.92
N ASP A 57 11.74 -2.73 -28.40
CA ASP A 57 13.18 -2.51 -28.36
C ASP A 57 13.65 -2.57 -26.90
N MET A 58 14.27 -3.69 -26.53
CA MET A 58 14.75 -3.92 -25.17
C MET A 58 16.09 -3.20 -25.03
N GLY A 59 16.10 -2.12 -24.26
CA GLY A 59 17.32 -1.41 -23.90
C GLY A 59 18.37 -2.39 -23.34
N GLU A 60 19.65 -2.12 -23.63
CA GLU A 60 20.76 -3.00 -23.26
C GLU A 60 20.69 -3.45 -21.79
N GLY A 61 20.40 -4.72 -21.58
CA GLY A 61 20.54 -5.41 -20.30
C GLY A 61 19.31 -5.55 -19.40
N CYS A 62 18.13 -5.04 -19.78
CA CYS A 62 16.89 -5.22 -18.99
C CYS A 62 15.84 -6.02 -19.74
N TRP A 63 15.00 -6.79 -18.99
CA TRP A 63 13.93 -7.60 -19.57
C TRP A 63 12.75 -6.75 -20.09
N THR A 64 12.66 -5.48 -19.71
CA THR A 64 11.71 -4.51 -20.27
C THR A 64 12.36 -3.13 -20.34
N GLY A 65 11.92 -2.31 -21.30
CA GLY A 65 12.26 -0.89 -21.35
C GLY A 65 11.66 -0.11 -20.19
N THR A 66 12.03 1.15 -20.06
CA THR A 66 11.46 2.08 -19.05
C THR A 66 10.22 2.76 -19.68
N PRO A 67 9.01 2.22 -19.48
CA PRO A 67 7.81 2.75 -20.17
C PRO A 67 7.32 4.07 -19.59
N LEU A 68 7.79 4.45 -18.39
CA LEU A 68 7.32 5.64 -17.67
C LEU A 68 8.49 6.53 -17.26
N ASP A 69 8.38 7.81 -17.56
CA ASP A 69 9.33 8.83 -17.10
C ASP A 69 9.05 9.26 -15.67
N LYS A 70 7.78 9.31 -15.29
CA LYS A 70 7.31 9.74 -13.97
C LYS A 70 6.16 8.88 -13.47
N VAL A 71 6.14 8.67 -12.15
CA VAL A 71 5.08 7.92 -11.46
C VAL A 71 4.54 8.76 -10.31
N VAL A 72 3.22 8.85 -10.21
CA VAL A 72 2.54 9.35 -9.02
C VAL A 72 1.83 8.19 -8.34
N LEU A 73 2.19 7.91 -7.10
CA LEU A 73 1.58 6.88 -6.27
C LEU A 73 0.76 7.54 -5.16
N LEU A 74 -0.56 7.40 -5.24
CA LEU A 74 -1.47 7.84 -4.19
C LEU A 74 -1.89 6.63 -3.36
N ILE A 75 -1.66 6.67 -2.06
CA ILE A 75 -2.06 5.65 -1.11
C ILE A 75 -3.11 6.25 -0.19
N PHE A 76 -4.27 5.62 -0.11
CA PHE A 76 -5.34 5.96 0.80
C PHE A 76 -5.47 4.83 1.82
N ASP A 77 -4.93 5.03 3.03
CA ASP A 77 -4.95 4.01 4.08
C ASP A 77 -6.39 3.71 4.52
N GLY A 78 -6.67 2.45 4.79
CA GLY A 78 -8.00 1.99 5.16
C GLY A 78 -9.05 2.05 4.03
N ALA A 79 -8.67 2.40 2.80
CA ALA A 79 -9.61 2.47 1.69
C ALA A 79 -10.10 1.07 1.27
N ARG A 80 -11.42 0.92 1.21
CA ARG A 80 -12.07 -0.33 0.80
C ARG A 80 -12.30 -0.34 -0.71
N PHE A 81 -12.28 -1.52 -1.30
CA PHE A 81 -12.51 -1.69 -2.74
C PHE A 81 -13.88 -1.15 -3.20
N ASP A 82 -14.91 -1.29 -2.37
CA ASP A 82 -16.25 -0.78 -2.67
C ASP A 82 -16.34 0.76 -2.71
N PHE A 83 -15.36 1.49 -2.17
CA PHE A 83 -15.26 2.95 -2.36
C PHE A 83 -14.83 3.32 -3.79
N ALA A 84 -13.98 2.52 -4.41
CA ALA A 84 -13.42 2.76 -5.74
C ALA A 84 -14.19 2.06 -6.86
N SER A 85 -14.95 1.00 -6.56
CA SER A 85 -15.65 0.20 -7.56
C SER A 85 -16.86 0.94 -8.12
N PRO A 86 -17.04 0.98 -9.47
CA PRO A 86 -18.27 1.48 -10.08
C PRO A 86 -19.49 0.73 -9.55
N THR A 87 -20.59 1.44 -9.37
CA THR A 87 -21.83 0.93 -8.74
C THR A 87 -22.41 -0.30 -9.45
N SER A 88 -22.06 -0.50 -10.74
CA SER A 88 -22.55 -1.59 -11.59
C SER A 88 -21.78 -2.91 -11.45
N SER A 89 -20.62 -2.94 -10.82
CA SER A 89 -19.72 -4.10 -10.80
C SER A 89 -19.68 -4.87 -9.48
N VAL A 90 -20.34 -4.37 -8.44
CA VAL A 90 -20.43 -5.08 -7.16
C VAL A 90 -21.82 -5.71 -7.06
N GLU A 91 -21.90 -7.00 -7.40
CA GLU A 91 -22.99 -7.83 -6.89
C GLU A 91 -22.96 -7.72 -5.38
N SER A 92 -24.06 -7.20 -4.84
CA SER A 92 -24.18 -6.74 -3.47
C SER A 92 -24.17 -7.90 -2.48
N ASP A 93 -22.99 -8.31 -2.04
CA ASP A 93 -22.88 -8.94 -0.71
C ASP A 93 -23.05 -7.83 0.35
N GLY A 94 -24.28 -7.33 0.50
CA GLY A 94 -24.65 -6.43 1.59
C GLY A 94 -23.98 -5.05 1.60
N ALA A 95 -23.46 -4.56 0.47
CA ALA A 95 -22.88 -3.21 0.38
C ALA A 95 -23.98 -2.15 0.56
N ASN A 96 -23.92 -1.42 1.66
CA ASN A 96 -24.87 -0.34 1.97
C ASN A 96 -24.83 0.72 0.86
N ALA A 97 -25.98 0.99 0.25
CA ALA A 97 -26.17 2.02 -0.78
C ALA A 97 -25.79 3.45 -0.32
N ASN A 98 -25.51 3.63 0.98
CA ASN A 98 -25.19 4.91 1.61
C ASN A 98 -23.69 5.17 1.79
N VAL A 99 -22.80 4.28 1.32
CA VAL A 99 -21.36 4.46 1.44
C VAL A 99 -20.88 5.44 0.36
N ALA A 100 -20.11 6.45 0.76
CA ALA A 100 -19.50 7.41 -0.17
C ALA A 100 -18.55 6.69 -1.15
N LYS A 101 -18.37 7.27 -2.34
CA LYS A 101 -17.58 6.69 -3.44
C LYS A 101 -16.51 7.64 -3.93
N LEU A 102 -15.42 7.08 -4.43
CA LEU A 102 -14.41 7.77 -5.22
C LEU A 102 -14.89 7.83 -6.68
N HIS A 103 -15.75 8.80 -6.98
CA HIS A 103 -16.36 8.95 -8.31
C HIS A 103 -15.34 9.16 -9.42
N SER A 104 -14.24 9.84 -9.12
CA SER A 104 -13.14 10.07 -10.06
C SER A 104 -12.53 8.77 -10.60
N ILE A 105 -12.48 7.70 -9.80
CA ILE A 105 -11.99 6.39 -10.27
C ILE A 105 -12.93 5.84 -11.35
N GLY A 106 -14.26 5.90 -11.14
CA GLY A 106 -15.23 5.52 -12.15
C GLY A 106 -15.08 6.35 -13.44
N GLU A 107 -14.98 7.68 -13.31
CA GLU A 107 -14.77 8.59 -14.43
C GLU A 107 -13.47 8.29 -15.21
N ILE A 108 -12.40 7.90 -14.51
CA ILE A 108 -11.14 7.49 -15.14
C ILE A 108 -11.32 6.18 -15.91
N LEU A 109 -12.02 5.21 -15.34
CA LEU A 109 -12.25 3.90 -15.97
C LEU A 109 -13.18 3.97 -17.20
N GLU A 110 -14.04 4.98 -17.29
CA GLU A 110 -14.99 5.19 -18.39
C GLU A 110 -14.43 6.03 -19.56
N ARG A 111 -13.19 6.55 -19.45
CA ARG A 111 -12.58 7.30 -20.55
C ARG A 111 -12.31 6.44 -21.78
N ASP A 112 -12.12 7.06 -22.96
CA ASP A 112 -12.17 6.42 -24.28
C ASP A 112 -11.12 5.37 -24.58
N ASP A 113 -10.01 5.28 -23.81
CA ASP A 113 -8.98 4.25 -24.01
C ASP A 113 -8.91 3.26 -22.84
N PRO A 114 -9.57 2.10 -22.93
CA PRO A 114 -9.54 1.10 -21.87
C PRO A 114 -8.16 0.41 -21.69
N SER A 115 -7.28 0.47 -22.69
CA SER A 115 -5.97 -0.21 -22.65
C SER A 115 -4.99 0.43 -21.66
N THR A 116 -5.27 1.66 -21.23
CA THR A 116 -4.40 2.42 -20.33
C THR A 116 -4.86 2.44 -18.88
N ARG A 117 -5.91 1.65 -18.54
CA ARG A 117 -6.55 1.71 -17.22
C ARG A 117 -6.99 0.35 -16.76
N GLU A 118 -6.70 0.05 -15.52
CA GLU A 118 -7.10 -1.19 -14.88
C GLU A 118 -7.48 -0.94 -13.43
N LEU A 119 -8.49 -1.67 -12.95
CA LEU A 119 -8.89 -1.69 -11.54
C LEU A 119 -8.72 -3.09 -11.00
N PHE A 120 -7.78 -3.25 -10.08
CA PHE A 120 -7.53 -4.51 -9.40
C PHE A 120 -8.11 -4.50 -7.99
N ARG A 121 -8.73 -5.62 -7.60
CA ARG A 121 -9.09 -5.84 -6.21
C ARG A 121 -7.89 -6.38 -5.45
N PHE A 122 -7.32 -5.54 -4.58
CA PHE A 122 -6.26 -5.96 -3.68
C PHE A 122 -6.86 -6.60 -2.42
N VAL A 123 -6.43 -7.82 -2.09
CA VAL A 123 -6.83 -8.52 -0.87
C VAL A 123 -5.72 -8.35 0.16
N ALA A 124 -6.05 -7.64 1.25
CA ALA A 124 -5.10 -7.38 2.31
C ALA A 124 -4.95 -8.59 3.24
N ASP A 125 -3.74 -9.16 3.30
CA ASP A 125 -3.41 -10.23 4.24
C ASP A 125 -3.22 -9.69 5.65
N PRO A 126 -3.68 -10.41 6.70
CA PRO A 126 -3.40 -10.02 8.07
C PRO A 126 -1.89 -10.22 8.42
N PRO A 127 -1.33 -9.40 9.32
CA PRO A 127 -1.96 -8.24 9.96
C PRO A 127 -2.09 -7.05 9.01
N THR A 128 -3.16 -6.25 9.21
CA THR A 128 -3.50 -5.13 8.33
C THR A 128 -3.04 -3.78 8.87
N THR A 129 -1.95 -3.74 9.63
CA THR A 129 -1.36 -2.47 10.08
C THR A 129 -0.73 -1.73 8.91
N THR A 130 -0.72 -0.42 8.95
CA THR A 130 -0.16 0.47 7.91
C THR A 130 1.23 0.02 7.47
N GLN A 131 2.15 -0.20 8.42
CA GLN A 131 3.52 -0.63 8.15
C GLN A 131 3.59 -1.94 7.37
N GLN A 132 2.78 -2.93 7.74
CA GLN A 132 2.75 -4.23 7.07
C GLN A 132 2.14 -4.14 5.68
N ARG A 133 1.15 -3.25 5.48
CA ARG A 133 0.57 -3.00 4.16
C ARG A 133 1.56 -2.30 3.25
N LEU A 134 2.25 -1.28 3.73
CA LEU A 134 3.31 -0.62 2.98
C LEU A 134 4.42 -1.61 2.60
N LYS A 135 4.89 -2.41 3.56
CA LYS A 135 5.88 -3.46 3.28
C LYS A 135 5.39 -4.40 2.17
N GLY A 136 4.17 -4.93 2.28
CA GLY A 136 3.61 -5.83 1.28
C GLY A 136 3.47 -5.20 -0.11
N ILE A 137 2.99 -3.97 -0.19
CA ILE A 137 2.83 -3.23 -1.47
C ILE A 137 4.19 -2.96 -2.13
N LEU A 138 5.20 -2.57 -1.34
CA LEU A 138 6.48 -2.11 -1.85
C LEU A 138 7.46 -3.24 -2.18
N THR A 139 7.32 -4.42 -1.54
CA THR A 139 8.16 -5.60 -1.79
C THR A 139 7.48 -6.68 -2.63
N GLY A 140 6.14 -6.64 -2.76
CA GLY A 140 5.36 -7.75 -3.30
C GLY A 140 5.29 -8.98 -2.38
N GLY A 141 5.85 -8.89 -1.17
CA GLY A 141 5.89 -9.97 -0.20
C GLY A 141 4.66 -10.02 0.71
N LEU A 142 4.40 -11.20 1.28
CA LEU A 142 3.34 -11.35 2.28
C LEU A 142 3.87 -10.91 3.65
N PRO A 143 3.19 -9.99 4.37
CA PRO A 143 3.57 -9.59 5.71
C PRO A 143 3.34 -10.73 6.71
N THR A 144 4.12 -10.75 7.80
CA THR A 144 3.89 -11.67 8.91
C THR A 144 3.73 -10.91 10.22
N PHE A 145 3.03 -11.51 11.18
CA PHE A 145 2.80 -10.89 12.48
C PHE A 145 4.09 -10.63 13.27
N VAL A 146 5.09 -11.49 13.07
CA VAL A 146 6.40 -11.37 13.77
C VAL A 146 7.22 -10.19 13.24
N ASP A 147 7.02 -9.79 12.00
CA ASP A 147 7.73 -8.64 11.42
C ASP A 147 7.36 -7.32 12.11
N VAL A 148 6.17 -7.23 12.71
CA VAL A 148 5.75 -6.05 13.50
C VAL A 148 6.73 -5.78 14.64
N SER A 149 7.23 -6.83 15.31
CA SER A 149 8.15 -6.66 16.45
C SER A 149 9.57 -6.24 16.04
N LYS A 150 10.01 -6.59 14.83
CA LYS A 150 11.33 -6.22 14.31
C LYS A 150 11.37 -4.77 13.81
N SER A 151 10.24 -4.26 13.36
CA SER A 151 10.12 -2.92 12.79
C SER A 151 10.27 -1.79 13.82
N PHE A 152 10.02 -2.04 15.11
CA PHE A 152 10.27 -1.06 16.17
C PHE A 152 11.76 -0.76 16.44
N GLY A 153 12.68 -1.40 15.71
CA GLY A 153 14.13 -1.22 15.86
C GLY A 153 14.77 -0.20 14.92
N GLY A 154 14.02 0.45 14.03
CA GLY A 154 14.54 1.48 13.11
C GLY A 154 15.55 0.95 12.07
N ALA A 155 15.49 -0.34 11.73
CA ALA A 155 16.32 -0.90 10.66
C ALA A 155 15.61 -0.73 9.31
N ASP A 156 16.33 -0.24 8.30
CA ASP A 156 15.85 -0.15 6.92
C ASP A 156 15.31 -1.50 6.44
N LEU A 157 14.26 -1.44 5.61
CA LEU A 157 13.72 -2.60 4.92
C LEU A 157 14.80 -3.23 4.03
N THR A 158 15.25 -4.43 4.39
CA THR A 158 16.36 -5.12 3.71
C THR A 158 15.93 -5.86 2.45
N GLU A 159 14.65 -6.22 2.37
CA GLU A 159 14.09 -6.90 1.21
C GLU A 159 14.09 -6.02 -0.02
N ASP A 160 14.18 -6.64 -1.20
CA ASP A 160 14.03 -5.94 -2.46
C ASP A 160 12.71 -5.20 -2.53
N ASN A 161 12.75 -3.94 -2.91
CA ASN A 161 11.58 -3.07 -2.88
C ASN A 161 11.69 -1.93 -3.91
N VAL A 162 10.54 -1.43 -4.32
CA VAL A 162 10.44 -0.42 -5.37
C VAL A 162 11.13 0.91 -5.00
N ILE A 163 11.20 1.27 -3.71
CA ILE A 163 11.85 2.51 -3.25
C ILE A 163 13.36 2.41 -3.39
N ALA A 164 13.95 1.32 -2.86
CA ALA A 164 15.40 1.09 -2.95
C ALA A 164 15.84 0.91 -4.40
N GLN A 165 15.07 0.20 -5.23
CA GLN A 165 15.33 0.03 -6.66
C GLN A 165 15.28 1.38 -7.41
N SER A 166 14.27 2.20 -7.13
CA SER A 166 14.15 3.54 -7.73
C SER A 166 15.33 4.43 -7.35
N ALA A 167 15.72 4.45 -6.08
CA ALA A 167 16.87 5.24 -5.61
C ALA A 167 18.19 4.74 -6.21
N ALA A 168 18.39 3.41 -6.29
CA ALA A 168 19.58 2.81 -6.91
C ALA A 168 19.67 3.11 -8.41
N ALA A 169 18.54 3.23 -9.10
CA ALA A 169 18.47 3.67 -10.49
C ALA A 169 18.63 5.19 -10.67
N GLY A 170 18.96 5.94 -9.60
CA GLY A 170 19.14 7.39 -9.63
C GLY A 170 17.84 8.19 -9.79
N ARG A 171 16.69 7.56 -9.57
CA ARG A 171 15.38 8.24 -9.61
C ARG A 171 15.16 9.04 -8.33
N ARG A 172 14.65 10.24 -8.47
CA ARG A 172 14.35 11.13 -7.33
C ARG A 172 12.96 10.80 -6.79
N VAL A 173 12.93 10.05 -5.71
CA VAL A 173 11.69 9.73 -4.99
C VAL A 173 11.34 10.90 -4.09
N ALA A 174 10.14 11.44 -4.20
CA ALA A 174 9.56 12.43 -3.30
C ALA A 174 8.39 11.80 -2.53
N LEU A 175 8.31 12.03 -1.23
CA LEU A 175 7.31 11.45 -0.36
C LEU A 175 6.68 12.50 0.54
N SER A 176 5.37 12.42 0.73
CA SER A 176 4.66 13.07 1.82
C SER A 176 3.59 12.15 2.38
N GLY A 177 3.50 12.04 3.69
CA GLY A 177 2.51 11.17 4.35
C GLY A 177 2.85 10.84 5.78
N ASP A 178 2.42 9.70 6.21
CA ASP A 178 2.63 9.08 7.50
C ASP A 178 4.13 8.93 7.85
N ASP A 179 4.49 9.20 9.10
CA ASP A 179 5.86 9.05 9.62
C ASP A 179 6.33 7.58 9.69
N THR A 180 5.44 6.60 9.58
CA THR A 180 5.76 5.17 9.43
C THR A 180 6.70 4.87 8.25
N TRP A 181 6.71 5.70 7.22
CA TRP A 181 7.64 5.56 6.11
C TRP A 181 9.09 5.66 6.54
N LEU A 182 9.40 6.54 7.52
CA LEU A 182 10.76 6.70 8.04
C LEU A 182 11.17 5.59 9.03
N GLU A 183 10.22 4.75 9.44
CA GLU A 183 10.51 3.51 10.16
C GLU A 183 10.92 2.38 9.21
N LEU A 184 10.51 2.46 7.93
CA LEU A 184 10.81 1.48 6.88
C LEU A 184 12.00 1.87 6.01
N PHE A 185 12.24 3.17 5.82
CA PHE A 185 13.25 3.68 4.88
C PHE A 185 14.01 4.85 5.46
N HIS A 186 15.32 4.84 5.29
CA HIS A 186 16.14 6.00 5.61
C HIS A 186 15.85 7.18 4.65
N GLU A 187 15.93 8.42 5.15
CA GLU A 187 15.64 9.63 4.37
C GLU A 187 16.45 9.75 3.08
N SER A 188 17.65 9.15 3.03
CA SER A 188 18.50 9.15 1.82
C SER A 188 17.87 8.52 0.59
N HIS A 189 16.83 7.70 0.75
CA HIS A 189 16.09 7.13 -0.37
C HIS A 189 15.18 8.17 -1.08
N PHE A 190 14.91 9.30 -0.42
CA PHE A 190 13.98 10.31 -0.90
C PHE A 190 14.69 11.56 -1.44
N ALA A 191 15.52 11.38 -2.46
CA ALA A 191 16.27 12.48 -3.08
C ALA A 191 15.37 13.60 -3.68
N GLY A 192 14.11 13.32 -3.93
CA GLY A 192 13.09 14.29 -4.33
C GLY A 192 12.48 15.08 -3.17
N GLY A 193 12.84 14.75 -1.91
CA GLY A 193 12.36 15.35 -0.67
C GLY A 193 11.34 14.49 0.06
N VAL A 194 11.29 14.65 1.40
CA VAL A 194 10.37 13.92 2.28
C VAL A 194 9.71 14.89 3.25
N GLU A 195 8.40 14.73 3.44
CA GLU A 195 7.59 15.45 4.44
C GLU A 195 6.76 14.46 5.24
N PRO A 196 7.28 13.94 6.37
CA PRO A 196 6.53 13.03 7.24
C PRO A 196 5.63 13.81 8.19
N PHE A 197 4.47 13.24 8.53
CA PHE A 197 3.51 13.78 9.49
C PHE A 197 3.18 12.75 10.56
N PRO A 198 2.96 13.18 11.84
CA PRO A 198 2.61 12.28 12.92
C PRO A 198 1.31 11.51 12.64
N SER A 199 1.33 10.18 12.78
CA SER A 199 0.24 9.29 12.39
C SER A 199 -0.58 8.72 13.55
N PHE A 200 -0.06 8.74 14.78
CA PHE A 200 -0.68 8.02 15.91
C PHE A 200 -1.96 8.65 16.49
N ASN A 201 -2.31 9.89 16.13
CA ASN A 201 -3.53 10.52 16.60
C ASN A 201 -4.72 10.20 15.69
N VAL A 202 -5.36 9.05 15.88
CA VAL A 202 -6.51 8.60 15.07
C VAL A 202 -7.73 9.54 15.12
N LYS A 203 -7.77 10.52 16.04
CA LYS A 203 -8.81 11.54 16.08
C LYS A 203 -8.55 12.71 15.14
N ASP A 204 -7.31 12.86 14.70
CA ASP A 204 -6.92 13.88 13.73
C ASP A 204 -7.09 13.35 12.30
N LEU A 205 -8.14 13.76 11.65
CA LEU A 205 -8.46 13.35 10.29
C LEU A 205 -7.75 14.19 9.21
N ASP A 206 -7.11 15.29 9.60
CA ASP A 206 -6.84 16.36 8.64
C ASP A 206 -5.35 16.73 8.53
N THR A 207 -4.55 16.60 9.58
CA THR A 207 -3.15 17.09 9.58
C THR A 207 -2.31 16.42 8.50
N VAL A 208 -2.31 15.09 8.44
CA VAL A 208 -1.56 14.32 7.44
C VAL A 208 -2.07 14.63 6.04
N ASP A 209 -3.37 14.49 5.80
CA ASP A 209 -3.98 14.69 4.49
C ASP A 209 -3.74 16.11 3.94
N ASN A 210 -3.88 17.13 4.78
CA ASN A 210 -3.60 18.52 4.38
C ASN A 210 -2.12 18.75 4.08
N GLY A 211 -1.23 18.06 4.80
CA GLY A 211 0.20 18.07 4.52
C GLY A 211 0.50 17.48 3.16
N VAL A 212 -0.02 16.29 2.90
CA VAL A 212 0.12 15.59 1.62
C VAL A 212 -0.38 16.45 0.46
N ARG A 213 -1.57 17.05 0.57
CA ARG A 213 -2.13 17.95 -0.46
C ARG A 213 -1.21 19.10 -0.81
N ARG A 214 -0.67 19.79 0.22
CA ARG A 214 0.26 20.91 0.00
C ARG A 214 1.53 20.45 -0.72
N HIS A 215 2.08 19.31 -0.30
CA HIS A 215 3.28 18.75 -0.90
C HIS A 215 3.06 18.34 -2.36
N LEU A 216 2.00 17.57 -2.63
CA LEU A 216 1.62 17.14 -3.98
C LEU A 216 1.43 18.37 -4.90
N ALA A 217 0.67 19.37 -4.47
CA ALA A 217 0.46 20.58 -5.26
C ALA A 217 1.79 21.29 -5.58
N ALA A 218 2.70 21.42 -4.60
CA ALA A 218 4.01 22.04 -4.82
C ALA A 218 4.90 21.23 -5.77
N LYS A 219 4.88 19.88 -5.67
CA LYS A 219 5.70 19.00 -6.52
C LYS A 219 5.16 18.90 -7.95
N LEU A 220 3.84 18.81 -8.12
CA LEU A 220 3.21 18.77 -9.44
C LEU A 220 3.49 20.02 -10.25
N THR A 221 3.57 21.19 -9.61
CA THR A 221 3.94 22.46 -10.30
C THR A 221 5.43 22.53 -10.65
N ARG A 222 6.28 21.64 -10.14
CA ARG A 222 7.73 21.59 -10.40
C ARG A 222 8.15 20.16 -10.77
N PRO A 223 7.73 19.66 -11.93
CA PRO A 223 7.95 18.26 -12.30
C PRO A 223 9.42 17.88 -12.47
N GLU A 224 10.32 18.83 -12.68
CA GLU A 224 11.75 18.59 -12.76
C GLU A 224 12.40 18.14 -11.45
N GLY A 225 11.71 18.26 -10.33
CA GLY A 225 12.24 17.98 -8.99
C GLY A 225 12.06 16.54 -8.50
N TRP A 226 11.36 15.69 -9.24
CA TRP A 226 11.04 14.31 -8.84
C TRP A 226 10.81 13.41 -10.06
N ASP A 227 10.94 12.11 -9.86
CA ASP A 227 10.65 11.07 -10.85
C ASP A 227 9.57 10.10 -10.33
N VAL A 228 9.56 9.85 -9.02
CA VAL A 228 8.49 9.14 -8.31
C VAL A 228 7.94 10.06 -7.22
N LEU A 229 6.65 10.33 -7.23
CA LEU A 229 5.96 11.20 -6.26
C LEU A 229 4.94 10.37 -5.49
N ILE A 230 5.10 10.28 -4.17
CA ILE A 230 4.27 9.47 -3.29
C ILE A 230 3.48 10.39 -2.36
N GLY A 231 2.16 10.22 -2.34
CA GLY A 231 1.25 10.84 -1.38
C GLY A 231 0.50 9.77 -0.60
N HIS A 232 0.68 9.72 0.73
CA HIS A 232 0.02 8.75 1.60
C HIS A 232 -0.94 9.45 2.57
N PHE A 233 -2.24 9.22 2.37
CA PHE A 233 -3.35 9.82 3.10
C PHE A 233 -3.85 8.87 4.19
N LEU A 234 -4.11 9.40 5.40
CA LEU A 234 -4.58 8.61 6.55
C LEU A 234 -6.03 8.91 6.97
N GLY A 235 -6.63 9.96 6.44
CA GLY A 235 -7.92 10.43 6.93
C GLY A 235 -9.05 9.41 6.86
N VAL A 236 -9.04 8.52 5.88
CA VAL A 236 -10.04 7.43 5.74
C VAL A 236 -9.84 6.38 6.82
N ASP A 237 -8.61 5.95 7.08
CA ASP A 237 -8.27 5.00 8.15
C ASP A 237 -8.67 5.56 9.52
N HIS A 238 -8.25 6.78 9.84
CA HIS A 238 -8.58 7.46 11.09
C HIS A 238 -10.10 7.65 11.27
N ALA A 239 -10.84 7.98 10.20
CA ALA A 239 -12.30 8.07 10.24
C ALA A 239 -12.93 6.70 10.51
N GLY A 240 -12.39 5.63 9.93
CA GLY A 240 -12.82 4.26 10.15
C GLY A 240 -12.66 3.84 11.61
N HIS A 241 -11.50 4.09 12.19
CA HIS A 241 -11.19 3.79 13.60
C HIS A 241 -12.03 4.60 14.59
N THR A 242 -12.26 5.88 14.30
CA THR A 242 -12.90 6.80 15.27
C THR A 242 -14.42 6.82 15.16
N PHE A 243 -14.96 6.80 13.95
CA PHE A 243 -16.38 7.07 13.70
C PHE A 243 -17.10 5.94 12.95
N GLY A 244 -16.37 5.02 12.34
CA GLY A 244 -16.93 3.94 11.52
C GLY A 244 -17.25 4.36 10.08
N VAL A 245 -17.52 3.34 9.25
CA VAL A 245 -17.62 3.46 7.79
C VAL A 245 -18.80 4.33 7.31
N GLU A 246 -19.91 4.34 8.03
CA GLU A 246 -21.15 5.06 7.65
C GLU A 246 -21.20 6.49 8.20
N SER A 247 -20.14 6.94 8.85
CA SER A 247 -20.10 8.25 9.51
C SER A 247 -19.99 9.43 8.53
N ALA A 248 -20.41 10.60 9.00
CA ALA A 248 -20.21 11.84 8.28
C ALA A 248 -18.69 12.15 8.09
N GLY A 249 -17.85 11.80 9.07
CA GLY A 249 -16.40 11.93 8.98
C GLY A 249 -15.81 11.10 7.85
N MET A 250 -16.22 9.83 7.74
CA MET A 250 -15.81 8.95 6.65
C MET A 250 -16.23 9.52 5.28
N ARG A 251 -17.50 9.92 5.16
CA ARG A 251 -18.02 10.49 3.91
C ARG A 251 -17.21 11.71 3.47
N ARG A 252 -16.97 12.65 4.39
CA ARG A 252 -16.13 13.81 4.13
C ARG A 252 -14.73 13.45 3.62
N LYS A 253 -14.07 12.48 4.26
CA LYS A 253 -12.71 12.06 3.87
C LYS A 253 -12.68 11.39 2.50
N ILE A 254 -13.68 10.59 2.16
CA ILE A 254 -13.77 9.99 0.83
C ILE A 254 -14.03 11.06 -0.24
N GLU A 255 -14.89 12.06 0.02
CA GLU A 255 -15.14 13.18 -0.89
C GLU A 255 -13.88 14.04 -1.10
N GLU A 256 -13.11 14.28 -0.03
CA GLU A 256 -11.82 14.98 -0.12
C GLU A 256 -10.81 14.19 -0.96
N ASN A 257 -10.68 12.89 -0.73
CA ASN A 257 -9.77 12.02 -1.49
C ASN A 257 -10.19 11.90 -2.96
N ASP A 258 -11.50 11.93 -3.26
CA ASP A 258 -12.01 12.00 -4.64
C ASP A 258 -11.54 13.27 -5.34
N ALA A 259 -11.60 14.41 -4.64
CA ALA A 259 -11.09 15.67 -5.17
C ALA A 259 -9.55 15.64 -5.34
N ASP A 260 -8.82 14.98 -4.44
CA ASP A 260 -7.37 14.82 -4.55
C ASP A 260 -6.98 14.00 -5.80
N VAL A 261 -7.67 12.90 -6.08
CA VAL A 261 -7.48 12.11 -7.31
C VAL A 261 -7.74 12.97 -8.55
N LYS A 262 -8.86 13.71 -8.58
CA LYS A 262 -9.20 14.62 -9.69
C LYS A 262 -8.11 15.66 -9.92
N ALA A 263 -7.61 16.27 -8.85
CA ALA A 263 -6.57 17.28 -8.94
C ALA A 263 -5.27 16.72 -9.54
N VAL A 264 -4.82 15.55 -9.08
CA VAL A 264 -3.61 14.88 -9.60
C VAL A 264 -3.77 14.51 -11.07
N VAL A 265 -4.90 13.93 -11.45
CA VAL A 265 -5.20 13.57 -12.85
C VAL A 265 -5.26 14.80 -13.76
N ALA A 266 -5.79 15.93 -13.26
CA ALA A 266 -5.86 17.18 -14.03
C ALA A 266 -4.46 17.80 -14.26
N PHE A 267 -3.52 17.64 -13.34
CA PHE A 267 -2.13 18.10 -13.51
C PHE A 267 -1.32 17.23 -14.46
N SER A 268 -1.76 16.01 -14.73
CA SER A 268 -1.06 15.02 -15.53
C SER A 268 -1.35 14.98 -17.04
N PRO A 269 -2.11 15.91 -17.70
CA PRO A 269 -2.47 15.75 -19.12
C PRO A 269 -1.26 15.77 -20.05
N THR A 270 -0.14 16.37 -19.62
CA THR A 270 1.06 16.49 -20.46
C THR A 270 2.08 15.36 -20.22
N ALA A 271 2.18 14.85 -18.99
CA ALA A 271 3.11 13.80 -18.64
C ALA A 271 2.61 12.40 -19.07
N LEU A 272 1.29 12.18 -19.05
CA LEU A 272 0.68 10.93 -19.53
C LEU A 272 0.55 10.85 -21.06
N ARG A 273 0.62 11.96 -21.78
CA ARG A 273 0.53 11.99 -23.26
C ARG A 273 1.81 11.55 -23.97
N HIS A 274 2.96 11.66 -23.34
CA HIS A 274 4.23 11.22 -23.93
C HIS A 274 4.50 9.72 -23.78
N VAL A 275 3.62 8.97 -23.16
CA VAL A 275 3.68 7.50 -23.05
C VAL A 275 2.84 6.82 -24.15
N LEU A 276 2.05 7.59 -24.90
CA LEU A 276 1.10 7.07 -25.89
C LEU A 276 1.43 7.49 -27.34
N ASP A 277 2.49 8.25 -27.58
CA ASP A 277 3.07 8.52 -28.88
C ASP A 277 4.38 7.74 -29.06
#